data_397fd5aa2cdf26623f048a2f5104466e
#
_entry.id   397fd5aa2cdf26623f048a2f5104466e
#
_cell.length_a   1.000
_cell.length_b   1.000
_cell.length_c   1.000
_cell.angle_alpha   90.00
_cell.angle_beta   90.00
_cell.angle_gamma   90.00
#
_symmetry.space_group_name_H-M   'P 1'
#
loop_
_entity.id
_entity.type
_entity.pdbx_description
1 polymer ?
#
loop_
_entity_poly.entity_id
_entity_poly.type
_entity_poly.pdbx_seq_one_letter_code
_entity_poly.pdbx_strand_id
1 'polypeptide(L)'
;MRRHFFFAGMLAVGIGALGTGVAAGCGDKFVLIGRGVRVSRSQFPSSILIFMNPSSRVPAAEKDFHVEATLKAAGHKAVVVESEAEVQKALASGKYDLVLADVADAPALRKEASASASKPVVLPLLYKPTPEELSTAEKEANCMVRPSTKSRDLLAVVDETMKGRRNGTAAICDTAR
;
A
#
# COMPACT_ATOMS: atom_id res chain seq x y z
N MET A 1 53.31 -64.51 11.28
CA MET A 1 52.92 -65.56 10.29
C MET A 1 51.75 -65.05 9.45
N ARG A 2 51.99 -65.14 8.12
CA ARG A 2 50.98 -65.16 6.99
C ARG A 2 49.92 -64.04 6.96
N ARG A 3 50.04 -63.11 6.03
CA ARG A 3 49.74 -63.16 4.57
C ARG A 3 48.22 -63.39 4.28
N HIS A 4 47.59 -62.45 3.66
CA HIS A 4 47.05 -62.39 2.27
C HIS A 4 46.30 -61.07 2.12
N PHE A 5 46.71 -60.23 1.28
CA PHE A 5 46.35 -59.76 -0.07
C PHE A 5 44.96 -60.20 -0.50
N PHE A 6 44.07 -59.23 -0.82
CA PHE A 6 43.37 -59.28 -2.08
C PHE A 6 42.88 -57.91 -2.49
N PHE A 7 43.06 -57.69 -3.68
CA PHE A 7 42.89 -56.61 -4.61
C PHE A 7 41.42 -56.30 -4.90
N ALA A 8 41.23 -55.07 -5.43
CA ALA A 8 40.38 -54.63 -6.56
C ALA A 8 38.99 -54.14 -6.27
N GLY A 9 38.76 -53.01 -6.84
CA GLY A 9 37.41 -52.55 -7.23
C GLY A 9 37.23 -51.05 -7.29
N MET A 10 37.97 -50.46 -8.25
CA MET A 10 37.79 -49.07 -8.66
C MET A 10 36.46 -48.96 -9.44
N LEU A 11 35.51 -48.22 -8.92
CA LEU A 11 34.38 -47.76 -9.72
C LEU A 11 34.07 -46.30 -9.37
N ALA A 12 34.65 -45.41 -10.16
CA ALA A 12 34.31 -44.00 -10.17
C ALA A 12 32.96 -43.85 -10.86
N VAL A 13 31.92 -43.60 -10.10
CA VAL A 13 30.64 -43.12 -10.64
C VAL A 13 30.65 -41.62 -10.47
N GLY A 14 30.92 -40.92 -11.58
CA GLY A 14 30.75 -39.51 -11.70
C GLY A 14 29.26 -39.14 -11.67
N ILE A 15 28.80 -38.69 -10.53
CA ILE A 15 27.48 -38.08 -10.45
C ILE A 15 27.65 -36.61 -10.88
N GLY A 16 27.27 -36.34 -12.10
CA GLY A 16 27.15 -34.98 -12.62
C GLY A 16 26.19 -34.17 -11.74
N ALA A 17 26.73 -33.18 -11.04
CA ALA A 17 25.94 -32.16 -10.38
C ALA A 17 25.17 -31.38 -11.46
N LEU A 18 23.93 -31.78 -11.69
CA LEU A 18 22.94 -30.94 -12.36
C LEU A 18 22.70 -29.74 -11.40
N GLY A 19 23.46 -28.71 -11.61
CA GLY A 19 23.22 -27.41 -11.03
C GLY A 19 21.84 -26.94 -11.46
N THR A 20 20.81 -27.19 -10.65
CA THR A 20 19.55 -26.47 -10.72
C THR A 20 19.86 -25.04 -10.35
N GLY A 21 20.24 -24.25 -11.37
CA GLY A 21 20.26 -22.81 -11.25
C GLY A 21 18.87 -22.36 -10.87
N VAL A 22 18.66 -22.05 -9.59
CA VAL A 22 17.51 -21.31 -9.14
C VAL A 22 17.67 -19.93 -9.78
N ALA A 23 17.06 -19.74 -10.94
CA ALA A 23 16.84 -18.40 -11.47
C ALA A 23 16.06 -17.65 -10.39
N ALA A 24 16.76 -16.84 -9.60
CA ALA A 24 16.16 -15.81 -8.78
C ALA A 24 15.53 -14.81 -9.78
N GLY A 25 14.37 -15.17 -10.29
CA GLY A 25 13.52 -14.24 -11.01
C GLY A 25 13.19 -13.15 -10.02
N CYS A 26 13.67 -11.93 -10.27
CA CYS A 26 13.08 -10.71 -9.73
C CYS A 26 11.65 -10.64 -10.27
N GLY A 27 10.78 -11.52 -9.75
CA GLY A 27 9.39 -11.57 -10.12
C GLY A 27 8.70 -10.39 -9.46
N ASP A 28 8.37 -9.39 -10.23
CA ASP A 28 7.36 -8.42 -9.84
C ASP A 28 6.15 -9.20 -9.35
N LYS A 29 5.92 -9.14 -8.03
CA LYS A 29 4.82 -9.86 -7.40
C LYS A 29 3.53 -9.08 -7.65
N PHE A 30 2.92 -9.32 -8.78
CA PHE A 30 1.63 -8.74 -9.11
C PHE A 30 0.49 -9.63 -8.59
N VAL A 31 -0.56 -9.01 -8.11
CA VAL A 31 -1.83 -9.66 -7.76
C VAL A 31 -2.87 -9.24 -8.79
N LEU A 32 -3.66 -10.21 -9.28
CA LEU A 32 -4.75 -9.95 -10.21
C LEU A 32 -5.99 -9.53 -9.40
N ILE A 33 -6.57 -8.36 -9.73
CA ILE A 33 -7.82 -7.88 -9.16
C ILE A 33 -8.86 -7.78 -10.29
N GLY A 34 -10.03 -8.37 -10.09
CA GLY A 34 -11.17 -8.27 -11.00
C GLY A 34 -10.80 -8.61 -12.44
N ARG A 35 -11.05 -7.71 -13.39
CA ARG A 35 -10.84 -7.93 -14.84
C ARG A 35 -9.36 -7.98 -15.29
N GLY A 36 -8.47 -8.56 -14.48
CA GLY A 36 -7.07 -8.75 -14.86
C GLY A 36 -6.16 -7.54 -14.61
N VAL A 37 -6.55 -6.62 -13.75
CA VAL A 37 -5.67 -5.51 -13.32
C VAL A 37 -4.54 -6.09 -12.48
N ARG A 38 -3.30 -5.86 -12.93
CA ARG A 38 -2.09 -6.25 -12.18
C ARG A 38 -1.76 -5.15 -11.19
N VAL A 39 -1.71 -5.49 -9.91
CA VAL A 39 -1.33 -4.59 -8.82
C VAL A 39 0.01 -5.03 -8.25
N SER A 40 0.97 -4.10 -8.20
CA SER A 40 2.25 -4.33 -7.52
C SER A 40 2.02 -4.45 -6.02
N ARG A 41 2.77 -5.30 -5.35
CA ARG A 41 2.78 -5.32 -3.89
C ARG A 41 3.47 -4.06 -3.36
N SER A 42 2.87 -3.46 -2.34
CA SER A 42 3.46 -2.34 -1.60
C SER A 42 4.79 -2.76 -0.96
N GLN A 43 5.76 -1.86 -1.01
CA GLN A 43 7.02 -1.99 -0.28
C GLN A 43 6.85 -1.64 1.21
N PHE A 44 5.78 -0.92 1.54
CA PHE A 44 5.48 -0.44 2.89
C PHE A 44 4.07 -0.85 3.33
N PRO A 45 3.79 -2.18 3.51
CA PRO A 45 2.48 -2.63 3.98
C PRO A 45 2.10 -1.92 5.27
N SER A 46 0.87 -1.43 5.33
CA SER A 46 0.37 -0.58 6.41
C SER A 46 -1.09 -0.86 6.72
N SER A 47 -1.55 -0.41 7.89
CA SER A 47 -2.96 -0.45 8.28
C SER A 47 -3.63 0.86 7.87
N ILE A 48 -4.61 0.78 6.98
CA ILE A 48 -5.26 1.93 6.35
C ILE A 48 -6.73 1.97 6.75
N LEU A 49 -7.17 3.09 7.30
CA LEU A 49 -8.57 3.39 7.54
C LEU A 49 -9.09 4.20 6.35
N ILE A 50 -10.18 3.75 5.72
CA ILE A 50 -10.82 4.46 4.62
C ILE A 50 -12.12 5.04 5.17
N PHE A 51 -12.21 6.36 5.29
CA PHE A 51 -13.43 7.03 5.68
C PHE A 51 -14.29 7.30 4.44
N MET A 52 -15.36 6.55 4.34
CA MET A 52 -16.31 6.59 3.23
C MET A 52 -17.54 7.38 3.63
N ASN A 53 -17.36 8.67 3.97
CA ASN A 53 -18.45 9.58 4.30
C ASN A 53 -19.49 9.57 3.16
N PRO A 54 -20.77 9.18 3.42
CA PRO A 54 -21.79 9.09 2.37
C PRO A 54 -22.05 10.43 1.62
N SER A 55 -21.79 11.55 2.29
CA SER A 55 -21.93 12.88 1.71
C SER A 55 -20.72 13.34 0.91
N SER A 56 -19.63 12.56 0.91
CA SER A 56 -18.39 12.87 0.19
C SER A 56 -18.35 12.22 -1.19
N ARG A 57 -17.23 12.42 -1.89
CA ARG A 57 -16.99 11.77 -3.19
C ARG A 57 -16.25 10.42 -3.09
N VAL A 58 -15.84 10.02 -1.88
CA VAL A 58 -15.11 8.76 -1.67
C VAL A 58 -15.93 7.54 -2.09
N PRO A 59 -17.24 7.43 -1.81
CA PRO A 59 -18.05 6.30 -2.30
C PRO A 59 -18.07 6.18 -3.82
N ALA A 60 -18.08 7.31 -4.54
CA ALA A 60 -18.02 7.30 -6.00
C ALA A 60 -16.62 6.90 -6.50
N ALA A 61 -15.56 7.35 -5.84
CA ALA A 61 -14.20 6.93 -6.13
C ALA A 61 -13.99 5.43 -5.89
N GLU A 62 -14.56 4.89 -4.78
CA GLU A 62 -14.52 3.46 -4.49
C GLU A 62 -15.21 2.63 -5.59
N LYS A 63 -16.39 3.06 -6.03
CA LYS A 63 -17.14 2.40 -7.10
C LYS A 63 -16.36 2.35 -8.42
N ASP A 64 -15.67 3.43 -8.77
CA ASP A 64 -14.99 3.55 -10.06
C ASP A 64 -13.58 2.91 -10.04
N PHE A 65 -12.88 2.93 -8.90
CA PHE A 65 -11.47 2.54 -8.80
C PHE A 65 -11.19 1.37 -7.86
N HIS A 66 -12.19 0.86 -7.14
CA HIS A 66 -12.02 -0.25 -6.20
C HIS A 66 -10.86 0.00 -5.22
N VAL A 67 -10.86 1.17 -4.57
CA VAL A 67 -9.78 1.67 -3.71
C VAL A 67 -9.43 0.64 -2.62
N GLU A 68 -10.45 0.15 -1.90
CA GLU A 68 -10.26 -0.85 -0.85
C GLU A 68 -9.63 -2.14 -1.39
N ALA A 69 -10.21 -2.69 -2.47
CA ALA A 69 -9.72 -3.93 -3.09
C ALA A 69 -8.30 -3.76 -3.62
N THR A 70 -7.98 -2.59 -4.21
CA THR A 70 -6.65 -2.25 -4.71
C THR A 70 -5.62 -2.23 -3.59
N LEU A 71 -5.93 -1.58 -2.47
CA LEU A 71 -5.05 -1.50 -1.30
C LEU A 71 -4.83 -2.88 -0.67
N LYS A 72 -5.90 -3.67 -0.49
CA LYS A 72 -5.81 -5.04 0.03
C LYS A 72 -4.95 -5.95 -0.85
N ALA A 73 -5.13 -5.86 -2.16
CA ALA A 73 -4.32 -6.65 -3.10
C ALA A 73 -2.85 -6.25 -3.12
N ALA A 74 -2.54 -4.97 -2.86
CA ALA A 74 -1.17 -4.51 -2.68
C ALA A 74 -0.55 -4.96 -1.34
N GLY A 75 -1.33 -5.55 -0.44
CA GLY A 75 -0.84 -6.09 0.84
C GLY A 75 -1.07 -5.18 2.04
N HIS A 76 -1.83 -4.09 1.89
CA HIS A 76 -2.26 -3.27 3.01
C HIS A 76 -3.43 -3.92 3.75
N LYS A 77 -3.60 -3.56 5.03
CA LYS A 77 -4.80 -3.89 5.82
C LYS A 77 -5.77 -2.71 5.73
N ALA A 78 -6.64 -2.72 4.73
CA ALA A 78 -7.63 -1.67 4.54
C ALA A 78 -8.95 -2.02 5.25
N VAL A 79 -9.49 -1.05 5.98
CA VAL A 79 -10.78 -1.13 6.68
C VAL A 79 -11.60 0.09 6.31
N VAL A 80 -12.83 -0.12 5.92
CA VAL A 80 -13.78 0.93 5.57
C VAL A 80 -14.65 1.26 6.78
N VAL A 81 -14.91 2.54 6.99
CA VAL A 81 -15.87 3.09 7.96
C VAL A 81 -16.69 4.19 7.30
N GLU A 82 -17.96 4.30 7.66
CA GLU A 82 -18.91 5.19 6.98
C GLU A 82 -19.40 6.35 7.86
N SER A 83 -19.14 6.28 9.17
CA SER A 83 -19.58 7.30 10.13
C SER A 83 -18.42 7.89 10.92
N GLU A 84 -18.58 9.14 11.35
CA GLU A 84 -17.60 9.82 12.22
C GLU A 84 -17.39 9.07 13.54
N ALA A 85 -18.45 8.48 14.11
CA ALA A 85 -18.35 7.70 15.34
C ALA A 85 -17.47 6.47 15.17
N GLU A 86 -17.54 5.80 14.01
CA GLU A 86 -16.67 4.68 13.68
C GLU A 86 -15.22 5.14 13.46
N VAL A 87 -15.02 6.29 12.82
CA VAL A 87 -13.68 6.89 12.66
C VAL A 87 -13.06 7.15 14.03
N GLN A 88 -13.77 7.82 14.94
CA GLN A 88 -13.29 8.12 16.29
C GLN A 88 -12.93 6.84 17.06
N LYS A 89 -13.79 5.83 17.01
CA LYS A 89 -13.53 4.52 17.61
C LYS A 89 -12.30 3.84 17.01
N ALA A 90 -12.17 3.90 15.68
CA ALA A 90 -11.03 3.34 14.96
C ALA A 90 -9.73 4.06 15.35
N LEU A 91 -9.71 5.39 15.35
CA LEU A 91 -8.56 6.19 15.75
C LEU A 91 -8.17 5.99 17.21
N ALA A 92 -9.14 5.86 18.11
CA ALA A 92 -8.90 5.55 19.52
C ALA A 92 -8.21 4.18 19.72
N SER A 93 -8.40 3.24 18.79
CA SER A 93 -7.73 1.93 18.85
C SER A 93 -6.22 2.00 18.66
N GLY A 94 -5.70 3.07 18.07
CA GLY A 94 -4.27 3.28 17.81
C GLY A 94 -3.64 2.28 16.84
N LYS A 95 -4.42 1.66 15.94
CA LYS A 95 -3.96 0.56 15.07
C LYS A 95 -3.67 0.96 13.63
N TYR A 96 -3.97 2.20 13.27
CA TYR A 96 -3.88 2.66 11.89
C TYR A 96 -2.63 3.51 11.65
N ASP A 97 -2.05 3.35 10.47
CA ASP A 97 -0.90 4.11 10.01
C ASP A 97 -1.32 5.25 9.10
N LEU A 98 -2.41 5.06 8.35
CA LEU A 98 -2.93 6.00 7.36
C LEU A 98 -4.45 6.09 7.47
N VAL A 99 -4.99 7.29 7.27
CA VAL A 99 -6.41 7.55 7.06
C VAL A 99 -6.58 8.11 5.65
N LEU A 100 -7.39 7.45 4.83
CA LEU A 100 -7.77 7.92 3.51
C LEU A 100 -9.19 8.51 3.60
N ALA A 101 -9.38 9.75 3.22
CA ALA A 101 -10.65 10.45 3.32
C ALA A 101 -10.81 11.50 2.22
N ASP A 102 -12.02 12.02 2.04
CA ASP A 102 -12.25 13.17 1.16
C ASP A 102 -11.41 14.38 1.60
N VAL A 103 -11.02 15.20 0.64
CA VAL A 103 -10.28 16.43 0.91
C VAL A 103 -11.05 17.38 1.86
N ALA A 104 -12.36 17.38 1.78
CA ALA A 104 -13.21 18.20 2.65
C ALA A 104 -13.20 17.73 4.12
N ASP A 105 -13.09 16.43 4.36
CA ASP A 105 -13.04 15.82 5.70
C ASP A 105 -11.63 15.85 6.31
N ALA A 106 -10.60 15.98 5.49
CA ALA A 106 -9.20 15.86 5.90
C ALA A 106 -8.77 16.83 7.02
N PRO A 107 -9.18 18.11 7.08
CA PRO A 107 -8.78 19.01 8.17
C PRO A 107 -9.28 18.56 9.54
N ALA A 108 -10.53 18.14 9.66
CA ALA A 108 -11.11 17.62 10.90
C ALA A 108 -10.40 16.33 11.34
N LEU A 109 -10.20 15.41 10.40
CA LEU A 109 -9.54 14.13 10.65
C LEU A 109 -8.07 14.28 11.06
N ARG A 110 -7.34 15.28 10.54
CA ARG A 110 -5.96 15.57 10.98
C ARG A 110 -5.91 15.94 12.46
N LYS A 111 -6.87 16.73 12.94
CA LYS A 111 -6.98 17.10 14.35
C LYS A 111 -7.21 15.85 15.22
N GLU A 112 -8.13 14.99 14.84
CA GLU A 112 -8.43 13.74 15.56
C GLU A 112 -7.24 12.75 15.49
N ALA A 113 -6.65 12.58 14.31
CA ALA A 113 -5.50 11.72 14.09
C ALA A 113 -4.29 12.13 14.96
N SER A 114 -4.08 13.43 15.15
CA SER A 114 -2.99 13.94 16.00
C SER A 114 -3.14 13.55 17.47
N ALA A 115 -4.37 13.36 17.94
CA ALA A 115 -4.69 12.91 19.29
C ALA A 115 -4.62 11.38 19.46
N SER A 116 -4.62 10.63 18.37
CA SER A 116 -4.51 9.17 18.38
C SER A 116 -3.12 8.70 18.79
N ALA A 117 -3.04 7.56 19.50
CA ALA A 117 -1.75 6.97 19.92
C ALA A 117 -0.83 6.62 18.72
N SER A 118 -1.38 6.17 17.62
CA SER A 118 -0.61 5.86 16.41
C SER A 118 -0.28 7.07 15.56
N LYS A 119 -0.96 8.21 15.77
CA LYS A 119 -0.81 9.44 14.97
C LYS A 119 -0.80 9.13 13.47
N PRO A 120 -1.86 8.55 12.91
CA PRO A 120 -1.89 8.17 11.51
C PRO A 120 -1.78 9.41 10.60
N VAL A 121 -1.17 9.22 9.45
CA VAL A 121 -1.15 10.27 8.42
C VAL A 121 -2.52 10.35 7.76
N VAL A 122 -3.09 11.54 7.62
CA VAL A 122 -4.33 11.76 6.85
C VAL A 122 -3.97 12.12 5.42
N LEU A 123 -4.31 11.22 4.50
CA LEU A 123 -4.09 11.37 3.07
C LEU A 123 -5.39 11.74 2.38
N PRO A 124 -5.52 12.99 1.88
CA PRO A 124 -6.72 13.41 1.18
C PRO A 124 -6.89 12.69 -0.16
N LEU A 125 -8.13 12.28 -0.44
CA LEU A 125 -8.56 11.75 -1.72
C LEU A 125 -9.38 12.80 -2.44
N LEU A 126 -8.97 13.15 -3.66
CA LEU A 126 -9.59 14.18 -4.48
C LEU A 126 -10.17 13.55 -5.75
N TYR A 127 -11.46 13.29 -5.76
CA TYR A 127 -12.15 12.63 -6.87
C TYR A 127 -12.95 13.61 -7.71
N LYS A 128 -12.66 13.70 -9.02
CA LYS A 128 -13.30 14.61 -9.98
C LYS A 128 -13.44 16.06 -9.44
N PRO A 129 -12.31 16.69 -9.05
CA PRO A 129 -12.34 18.03 -8.49
C PRO A 129 -12.71 19.08 -9.54
N THR A 130 -13.26 20.21 -9.08
CA THR A 130 -13.25 21.43 -9.87
C THR A 130 -11.83 22.02 -9.92
N PRO A 131 -11.52 22.92 -10.86
CA PRO A 131 -10.22 23.59 -10.90
C PRO A 131 -9.88 24.36 -9.61
N GLU A 132 -10.89 24.95 -8.97
CA GLU A 132 -10.75 25.72 -7.73
C GLU A 132 -10.43 24.78 -6.55
N GLU A 133 -11.14 23.65 -6.42
CA GLU A 133 -10.87 22.64 -5.39
C GLU A 133 -9.48 22.06 -5.55
N LEU A 134 -9.06 21.80 -6.80
CA LEU A 134 -7.73 21.31 -7.09
C LEU A 134 -6.66 22.32 -6.63
N SER A 135 -6.81 23.59 -7.01
CA SER A 135 -5.87 24.65 -6.63
C SER A 135 -5.78 24.83 -5.11
N THR A 136 -6.90 24.72 -4.40
CA THR A 136 -6.94 24.83 -2.94
C THR A 136 -6.27 23.63 -2.29
N ALA A 137 -6.61 22.42 -2.73
CA ALA A 137 -6.03 21.20 -2.20
C ALA A 137 -4.51 21.12 -2.40
N GLU A 138 -4.00 21.61 -3.54
CA GLU A 138 -2.56 21.67 -3.82
C GLU A 138 -1.79 22.62 -2.89
N LYS A 139 -2.44 23.66 -2.41
CA LYS A 139 -1.85 24.61 -1.45
C LYS A 139 -1.84 24.06 -0.03
N GLU A 140 -2.82 23.24 0.33
CA GLU A 140 -3.05 22.77 1.69
C GLU A 140 -2.42 21.40 1.99
N ALA A 141 -2.22 20.56 0.98
CA ALA A 141 -1.76 19.21 1.14
C ALA A 141 -0.45 18.95 0.40
N ASN A 142 0.59 18.56 1.14
CA ASN A 142 1.86 18.12 0.55
C ASN A 142 1.72 16.82 -0.26
N CYS A 143 0.71 16.01 0.09
CA CYS A 143 0.37 14.76 -0.60
C CYS A 143 -1.15 14.62 -0.69
N MET A 144 -1.65 14.21 -1.85
CA MET A 144 -3.05 13.85 -2.05
C MET A 144 -3.19 12.74 -3.09
N VAL A 145 -4.25 11.94 -2.96
CA VAL A 145 -4.60 10.95 -3.96
C VAL A 145 -5.56 11.58 -4.97
N ARG A 146 -5.13 11.59 -6.22
CA ARG A 146 -6.01 11.87 -7.36
C ARG A 146 -6.31 10.53 -8.02
N PRO A 147 -7.51 9.94 -7.87
CA PRO A 147 -7.84 8.74 -8.58
C PRO A 147 -7.72 9.02 -10.08
N SER A 148 -6.69 8.50 -10.67
CA SER A 148 -6.56 8.37 -12.11
C SER A 148 -7.15 7.02 -12.52
N THR A 149 -7.31 6.80 -13.82
CA THR A 149 -7.69 5.49 -14.37
C THR A 149 -6.69 4.36 -14.04
N LYS A 150 -5.64 4.66 -13.28
CA LYS A 150 -4.56 3.71 -12.95
C LYS A 150 -4.45 3.54 -11.43
N SER A 151 -4.79 2.34 -10.95
CA SER A 151 -4.58 1.91 -9.55
C SER A 151 -3.13 2.11 -9.06
N ARG A 152 -2.19 2.20 -9.99
CA ARG A 152 -0.76 2.43 -9.73
C ARG A 152 -0.49 3.76 -9.05
N ASP A 153 -1.25 4.80 -9.40
CA ASP A 153 -1.02 6.14 -8.87
C ASP A 153 -1.47 6.23 -7.40
N LEU A 154 -2.58 5.58 -7.05
CA LEU A 154 -3.00 5.43 -5.65
C LEU A 154 -1.91 4.76 -4.81
N LEU A 155 -1.39 3.63 -5.28
CA LEU A 155 -0.39 2.86 -4.55
C LEU A 155 0.93 3.61 -4.44
N ALA A 156 1.35 4.32 -5.48
CA ALA A 156 2.57 5.13 -5.44
C ALA A 156 2.48 6.24 -4.39
N VAL A 157 1.34 6.92 -4.29
CA VAL A 157 1.12 7.96 -3.26
C VAL A 157 1.10 7.35 -1.86
N VAL A 158 0.44 6.22 -1.67
CA VAL A 158 0.40 5.52 -0.38
C VAL A 158 1.81 5.07 0.03
N ASP A 159 2.56 4.43 -0.87
CA ASP A 159 3.92 3.97 -0.60
C ASP A 159 4.87 5.14 -0.26
N GLU A 160 4.80 6.25 -0.98
CA GLU A 160 5.64 7.42 -0.70
C GLU A 160 5.26 8.06 0.64
N THR A 161 3.97 8.14 0.95
CA THR A 161 3.49 8.62 2.26
C THR A 161 4.01 7.74 3.39
N MET A 162 3.95 6.42 3.24
CA MET A 162 4.41 5.49 4.26
C MET A 162 5.92 5.45 4.41
N LYS A 163 6.65 5.65 3.32
CA LYS A 163 8.11 5.83 3.32
C LYS A 163 8.50 7.09 4.11
N GLY A 164 7.86 8.22 3.82
CA GLY A 164 8.07 9.47 4.58
C GLY A 164 7.81 9.29 6.07
N ARG A 165 6.69 8.65 6.44
CA ARG A 165 6.36 8.35 7.83
C ARG A 165 7.45 7.52 8.54
N ARG A 166 7.97 6.48 7.90
CA ARG A 166 9.05 5.65 8.47
C ARG A 166 10.35 6.41 8.68
N ASN A 167 10.65 7.34 7.78
CA ASN A 167 11.87 8.14 7.82
C ASN A 167 11.73 9.37 8.73
N GLY A 168 10.56 9.61 9.35
CA GLY A 168 10.29 10.81 10.15
C GLY A 168 10.26 12.09 9.32
N THR A 169 10.11 11.99 8.00
CA THR A 169 10.02 13.13 7.08
C THR A 169 8.57 13.36 6.66
N ALA A 170 8.20 14.61 6.43
CA ALA A 170 6.92 14.89 5.78
C ALA A 170 6.91 14.23 4.39
N ALA A 171 5.84 13.50 4.07
CA ALA A 171 5.69 12.94 2.74
C ALA A 171 5.55 14.10 1.73
N ILE A 172 6.44 14.15 0.76
CA ILE A 172 6.35 15.06 -0.39
C ILE A 172 6.03 14.16 -1.57
N CYS A 173 4.77 14.15 -1.98
CA CYS A 173 4.36 13.37 -3.14
C CYS A 173 4.51 14.26 -4.39
N ASP A 174 5.55 14.03 -5.14
CA ASP A 174 5.72 14.63 -6.48
C ASP A 174 4.81 13.89 -7.48
N THR A 175 3.50 14.12 -7.37
CA THR A 175 2.50 13.55 -8.28
C THR A 175 2.11 14.53 -9.40
N ALA A 176 2.92 15.57 -9.62
CA ALA A 176 2.75 16.53 -10.69
C ALA A 176 3.52 16.12 -11.96
N ARG A 177 3.21 14.92 -12.52
CA ARG A 177 3.60 14.59 -13.91
C ARG A 177 2.50 13.80 -14.61
#